data_72bffb6f0c8606c0357f67d3806e2e23
#
_entry.id   72bffb6f0c8606c0357f67d3806e2e23
#
_cell.length_a   1.000
_cell.length_b   1.000
_cell.length_c   1.000
_cell.angle_alpha   90.00
_cell.angle_beta   90.00
_cell.angle_gamma   90.00
#
_symmetry.space_group_name_H-M   'P 1'
#
loop_
_entity.id
_entity.type
_entity.pdbx_description
1 polymer ?
#
loop_
_entity_poly.entity_id
_entity_poly.type
_entity_poly.pdbx_seq_one_letter_code
_entity_poly.pdbx_strand_id
1 'polypeptide(L)'
;GSSAASDVYKRQLTAKEIVNTYSESALADLLFAYGELRNAKKIASLIVQHRPDEIATTMQLNEVLRQVLPKGNEHKVLAKIYQSLRMEVNKEIDVLQSFLTQSKDVLKSGGRLSVISYHSLEDRMVKRYIQNGNFDSEPAKDDFGNPTLYFKKCGGLVVPDKEEIKQNNSARSATLR
;
A
#
# COMPACT_ATOMS: atom_id res chain seq x y z
N GLY A 1 1.35 33.46 32.70
CA GLY A 1 0.55 33.00 31.62
C GLY A 1 1.08 31.67 31.15
N SER A 2 0.55 30.59 31.69
CA SER A 2 0.89 29.22 31.27
C SER A 2 0.24 28.96 29.91
N SER A 3 1.03 28.92 28.85
CA SER A 3 0.59 28.43 27.55
C SER A 3 0.55 26.90 27.64
N ALA A 4 -0.62 26.36 27.89
CA ALA A 4 -0.88 24.97 27.68
C ALA A 4 -0.88 24.78 26.16
N ALA A 5 0.27 24.39 25.60
CA ALA A 5 0.31 23.75 24.29
C ALA A 5 -0.48 22.45 24.42
N SER A 6 -1.72 22.47 23.97
CA SER A 6 -2.48 21.25 23.80
C SER A 6 -1.78 20.45 22.71
N ASP A 7 -0.97 19.50 23.12
CA ASP A 7 -0.60 18.36 22.29
C ASP A 7 -1.90 17.66 21.93
N VAL A 8 -2.48 18.08 20.82
CA VAL A 8 -3.47 17.30 20.10
C VAL A 8 -2.69 16.10 19.58
N TYR A 9 -2.55 15.09 20.41
CA TYR A 9 -2.18 13.77 19.97
C TYR A 9 -3.17 13.43 18.86
N LYS A 10 -2.73 13.56 17.60
CA LYS A 10 -3.50 13.09 16.44
C LYS A 10 -3.73 11.62 16.71
N ARG A 11 -4.94 11.29 17.13
CA ARG A 11 -5.36 9.91 17.41
C ARG A 11 -5.04 9.11 16.16
N GLN A 12 -4.11 8.19 16.29
CA GLN A 12 -3.68 7.39 15.17
C GLN A 12 -4.84 6.50 14.72
N LEU A 13 -5.17 6.55 13.43
CA LEU A 13 -6.18 5.69 12.83
C LEU A 13 -5.86 4.22 13.12
N THR A 14 -6.84 3.44 13.50
CA THR A 14 -6.68 2.01 13.78
C THR A 14 -7.42 1.14 12.77
N ALA A 15 -7.00 -0.10 12.59
CA ALA A 15 -7.71 -1.06 11.74
C ALA A 15 -9.16 -1.29 12.22
N LYS A 16 -9.39 -1.27 13.53
CA LYS A 16 -10.74 -1.33 14.13
C LYS A 16 -11.61 -0.17 13.68
N GLU A 17 -11.08 1.06 13.70
CA GLU A 17 -11.81 2.24 13.22
C GLU A 17 -12.13 2.13 11.73
N ILE A 18 -11.17 1.73 10.90
CA ILE A 18 -11.42 1.52 9.46
C ILE A 18 -12.57 0.54 9.24
N VAL A 19 -12.49 -0.64 9.86
CA VAL A 19 -13.48 -1.70 9.71
C VAL A 19 -14.87 -1.25 10.16
N ASN A 20 -14.98 -0.47 11.24
CA ASN A 20 -16.27 -0.09 11.82
C ASN A 20 -16.83 1.25 11.32
N THR A 21 -16.01 2.15 10.75
CA THR A 21 -16.45 3.52 10.43
C THR A 21 -16.40 3.89 8.94
N TYR A 22 -15.52 3.26 8.15
CA TYR A 22 -15.45 3.58 6.72
C TYR A 22 -16.77 3.22 6.00
N SER A 23 -17.17 4.03 5.03
CA SER A 23 -18.31 3.67 4.18
C SER A 23 -18.04 2.37 3.41
N GLU A 24 -19.08 1.69 2.96
CA GLU A 24 -18.95 0.47 2.14
C GLU A 24 -18.09 0.72 0.89
N SER A 25 -18.31 1.87 0.22
CA SER A 25 -17.52 2.25 -0.94
C SER A 25 -16.05 2.48 -0.60
N ALA A 26 -15.75 3.21 0.48
CA ALA A 26 -14.37 3.47 0.91
C ALA A 26 -13.64 2.18 1.30
N LEU A 27 -14.30 1.24 1.97
CA LEU A 27 -13.75 -0.08 2.25
C LEU A 27 -13.50 -0.88 0.97
N ALA A 28 -14.44 -0.87 0.04
CA ALA A 28 -14.28 -1.58 -1.23
C ALA A 28 -13.10 -1.02 -2.03
N ASP A 29 -12.98 0.30 -2.11
CA ASP A 29 -11.88 0.98 -2.80
C ASP A 29 -10.53 0.66 -2.15
N LEU A 30 -10.44 0.70 -0.84
CA LEU A 30 -9.26 0.35 -0.06
C LEU A 30 -8.82 -1.11 -0.33
N LEU A 31 -9.76 -2.05 -0.23
CA LEU A 31 -9.49 -3.47 -0.44
C LEU A 31 -9.12 -3.79 -1.90
N PHE A 32 -9.70 -3.06 -2.85
CA PHE A 32 -9.35 -3.20 -4.26
C PHE A 32 -7.98 -2.58 -4.57
N ALA A 33 -7.75 -1.34 -4.12
CA ALA A 33 -6.53 -0.60 -4.44
C ALA A 33 -5.29 -1.21 -3.76
N TYR A 34 -5.38 -1.56 -2.48
CA TYR A 34 -4.22 -2.02 -1.69
C TYR A 34 -4.12 -3.55 -1.62
N GLY A 35 -5.24 -4.26 -1.65
CA GLY A 35 -5.27 -5.72 -1.59
C GLY A 35 -5.36 -6.40 -2.95
N GLU A 36 -5.63 -5.64 -4.02
CA GLU A 36 -5.91 -6.20 -5.36
C GLU A 36 -6.99 -7.31 -5.31
N LEU A 37 -8.01 -7.09 -4.47
CA LEU A 37 -9.08 -8.05 -4.24
C LEU A 37 -10.22 -7.80 -5.23
N ARG A 38 -10.45 -8.75 -6.16
CA ARG A 38 -11.53 -8.63 -7.16
C ARG A 38 -12.92 -8.63 -6.54
N ASN A 39 -13.09 -9.28 -5.39
CA ASN A 39 -14.34 -9.35 -4.65
C ASN A 39 -14.44 -8.31 -3.51
N ALA A 40 -13.68 -7.21 -3.60
CA ALA A 40 -13.61 -6.15 -2.59
C ALA A 40 -14.99 -5.61 -2.19
N LYS A 41 -15.89 -5.37 -3.16
CA LYS A 41 -17.27 -4.90 -2.89
C LYS A 41 -18.04 -5.88 -2.01
N LYS A 42 -17.97 -7.19 -2.30
CA LYS A 42 -18.65 -8.21 -1.51
C LYS A 42 -18.09 -8.30 -0.09
N ILE A 43 -16.78 -8.18 0.06
CA ILE A 43 -16.10 -8.16 1.37
C ILE A 43 -16.55 -6.92 2.15
N ALA A 44 -16.51 -5.75 1.55
CA ALA A 44 -16.92 -4.49 2.19
C ALA A 44 -18.39 -4.52 2.65
N SER A 45 -19.29 -4.97 1.79
CA SER A 45 -20.71 -5.12 2.12
C SER A 45 -20.92 -6.05 3.32
N LEU A 46 -20.23 -7.19 3.34
CA LEU A 46 -20.34 -8.14 4.44
C LEU A 46 -19.82 -7.55 5.77
N ILE A 47 -18.71 -6.82 5.75
CA ILE A 47 -18.19 -6.12 6.93
C ILE A 47 -19.24 -5.11 7.43
N VAL A 48 -19.80 -4.28 6.56
CA VAL A 48 -20.77 -3.25 6.93
C VAL A 48 -22.04 -3.85 7.53
N GLN A 49 -22.52 -4.97 7.00
CA GLN A 49 -23.70 -5.68 7.52
C GLN A 49 -23.50 -6.22 8.95
N HIS A 50 -22.27 -6.52 9.34
CA HIS A 50 -21.97 -7.07 10.68
C HIS A 50 -21.55 -6.03 11.71
N ARG A 51 -21.52 -4.74 11.37
CA ARG A 51 -21.14 -3.65 12.29
C ARG A 51 -22.03 -3.44 13.50
N PRO A 52 -23.35 -3.75 13.49
CA PRO A 52 -24.17 -3.62 14.70
C PRO A 52 -23.56 -4.31 15.92
N ASP A 53 -22.80 -5.39 15.73
CA ASP A 53 -22.13 -6.14 16.78
C ASP A 53 -20.65 -5.73 16.99
N GLU A 54 -20.23 -4.58 16.52
CA GLU A 54 -18.86 -4.05 16.53
C GLU A 54 -17.75 -5.11 16.31
N ILE A 55 -17.05 -5.02 15.21
CA ILE A 55 -15.93 -5.91 14.91
C ILE A 55 -14.68 -5.38 15.63
N ALA A 56 -14.38 -5.93 16.81
CA ALA A 56 -13.32 -5.43 17.70
C ALA A 56 -12.02 -6.24 17.59
N THR A 57 -12.07 -7.49 17.12
CA THR A 57 -10.92 -8.40 17.09
C THR A 57 -10.71 -8.99 15.70
N THR A 58 -9.49 -9.46 15.44
CA THR A 58 -9.16 -10.19 14.21
C THR A 58 -9.98 -11.49 14.09
N MET A 59 -10.30 -12.12 15.21
CA MET A 59 -11.09 -13.36 15.23
C MET A 59 -12.52 -13.09 14.77
N GLN A 60 -13.15 -12.01 15.25
CA GLN A 60 -14.47 -11.58 14.79
C GLN A 60 -14.47 -11.23 13.30
N LEU A 61 -13.46 -10.49 12.83
CA LEU A 61 -13.33 -10.17 11.42
C LEU A 61 -13.18 -11.43 10.56
N ASN A 62 -12.37 -12.40 10.99
CA ASN A 62 -12.22 -13.67 10.29
C ASN A 62 -13.53 -14.44 10.21
N GLU A 63 -14.33 -14.44 11.27
CA GLU A 63 -15.64 -15.12 11.29
C GLU A 63 -16.61 -14.46 10.30
N VAL A 64 -16.69 -13.13 10.31
CA VAL A 64 -17.48 -12.35 9.31
C VAL A 64 -17.06 -12.70 7.89
N LEU A 65 -15.77 -12.80 7.63
CA LEU A 65 -15.22 -13.03 6.30
C LEU A 65 -15.34 -14.47 5.81
N ARG A 66 -15.56 -15.45 6.70
CA ARG A 66 -15.58 -16.88 6.36
C ARG A 66 -16.44 -17.22 5.16
N GLN A 67 -17.59 -16.53 4.99
CA GLN A 67 -18.54 -16.79 3.91
C GLN A 67 -18.03 -16.38 2.52
N VAL A 68 -17.04 -15.49 2.45
CA VAL A 68 -16.52 -14.94 1.18
C VAL A 68 -15.09 -15.36 0.88
N LEU A 69 -14.47 -16.11 1.79
CA LEU A 69 -13.14 -16.66 1.59
C LEU A 69 -13.20 -17.91 0.68
N PRO A 70 -12.34 -18.01 -0.32
CA PRO A 70 -12.28 -19.17 -1.20
C PRO A 70 -11.67 -20.36 -0.47
N LYS A 71 -12.31 -21.52 -0.52
CA LYS A 71 -11.80 -22.76 0.07
C LYS A 71 -10.38 -23.08 -0.44
N GLY A 72 -9.46 -23.37 0.49
CA GLY A 72 -8.06 -23.70 0.20
C GLY A 72 -7.14 -22.51 -0.08
N ASN A 73 -7.66 -21.29 -0.12
CA ASN A 73 -6.88 -20.08 -0.30
C ASN A 73 -7.24 -18.96 0.71
N GLU A 74 -7.91 -19.34 1.81
CA GLU A 74 -8.39 -18.43 2.84
C GLU A 74 -7.27 -17.52 3.36
N HIS A 75 -6.13 -18.13 3.72
CA HIS A 75 -4.98 -17.41 4.25
C HIS A 75 -4.44 -16.33 3.30
N LYS A 76 -4.45 -16.61 1.98
CA LYS A 76 -3.96 -15.64 0.99
C LYS A 76 -4.87 -14.43 0.90
N VAL A 77 -6.19 -14.64 0.95
CA VAL A 77 -7.16 -13.56 0.90
C VAL A 77 -7.14 -12.75 2.19
N LEU A 78 -7.12 -13.41 3.35
CA LEU A 78 -6.98 -12.76 4.64
C LEU A 78 -5.71 -11.92 4.73
N ALA A 79 -4.56 -12.45 4.29
CA ALA A 79 -3.31 -11.70 4.26
C ALA A 79 -3.44 -10.41 3.45
N LYS A 80 -4.11 -10.44 2.30
CA LYS A 80 -4.36 -9.24 1.47
C LYS A 80 -5.29 -8.24 2.16
N ILE A 81 -6.32 -8.72 2.86
CA ILE A 81 -7.24 -7.85 3.62
C ILE A 81 -6.46 -7.16 4.75
N TYR A 82 -5.71 -7.91 5.56
CA TYR A 82 -4.92 -7.32 6.64
C TYR A 82 -3.80 -6.40 6.13
N GLN A 83 -3.18 -6.74 5.01
CA GLN A 83 -2.23 -5.86 4.34
C GLN A 83 -2.89 -4.53 3.96
N SER A 84 -4.08 -4.56 3.37
CA SER A 84 -4.81 -3.36 2.99
C SER A 84 -5.12 -2.45 4.19
N LEU A 85 -5.60 -3.05 5.29
CA LEU A 85 -5.88 -2.31 6.52
C LEU A 85 -4.61 -1.71 7.12
N ARG A 86 -3.50 -2.45 7.15
CA ARG A 86 -2.20 -1.98 7.64
C ARG A 86 -1.69 -0.80 6.81
N MET A 87 -1.77 -0.92 5.48
CA MET A 87 -1.32 0.13 4.56
C MET A 87 -2.09 1.43 4.76
N GLU A 88 -3.39 1.34 5.02
CA GLU A 88 -4.23 2.50 5.31
C GLU A 88 -3.91 3.12 6.68
N VAL A 89 -3.77 2.29 7.73
CA VAL A 89 -3.37 2.74 9.08
C VAL A 89 -2.05 3.49 9.05
N ASN A 90 -1.06 2.95 8.36
CA ASN A 90 0.29 3.47 8.30
C ASN A 90 0.49 4.54 7.21
N LYS A 91 -0.52 4.79 6.37
CA LYS A 91 -0.40 5.69 5.20
C LYS A 91 0.80 5.33 4.32
N GLU A 92 1.06 4.02 4.15
CA GLU A 92 2.27 3.51 3.48
C GLU A 92 2.42 4.05 2.05
N ILE A 93 1.32 4.21 1.33
CA ILE A 93 1.31 4.75 -0.04
C ILE A 93 1.66 6.24 -0.06
N ASP A 94 1.08 7.04 0.83
CA ASP A 94 1.36 8.48 0.91
C ASP A 94 2.82 8.73 1.30
N VAL A 95 3.35 7.93 2.22
CA VAL A 95 4.76 7.98 2.64
C VAL A 95 5.68 7.61 1.47
N LEU A 96 5.38 6.55 0.72
CA LEU A 96 6.16 6.15 -0.45
C LEU A 96 6.15 7.23 -1.54
N GLN A 97 4.99 7.82 -1.83
CA GLN A 97 4.87 8.92 -2.78
C GLN A 97 5.70 10.13 -2.34
N SER A 98 5.59 10.51 -1.08
CA SER A 98 6.35 11.62 -0.51
C SER A 98 7.85 11.37 -0.60
N PHE A 99 8.31 10.16 -0.22
CA PHE A 99 9.70 9.75 -0.33
C PHE A 99 10.23 9.85 -1.77
N LEU A 100 9.53 9.26 -2.73
CA LEU A 100 9.93 9.29 -4.13
C LEU A 100 9.96 10.72 -4.68
N THR A 101 8.96 11.54 -4.37
CA THR A 101 8.89 12.92 -4.82
C THR A 101 10.04 13.76 -4.26
N GLN A 102 10.39 13.60 -2.99
CA GLN A 102 11.49 14.34 -2.36
C GLN A 102 12.87 13.82 -2.79
N SER A 103 12.98 12.56 -3.21
CA SER A 103 14.27 11.96 -3.58
C SER A 103 14.96 12.72 -4.73
N LYS A 104 14.19 13.31 -5.64
CA LYS A 104 14.74 14.14 -6.75
C LYS A 104 15.46 15.41 -6.26
N ASP A 105 15.03 15.96 -5.14
CA ASP A 105 15.56 17.22 -4.59
C ASP A 105 16.80 16.98 -3.72
N VAL A 106 16.95 15.77 -3.20
CA VAL A 106 18.06 15.37 -2.32
C VAL A 106 19.25 14.79 -3.11
N LEU A 107 18.96 14.10 -4.20
CA LEU A 107 19.99 13.44 -5.01
C LEU A 107 20.68 14.43 -5.95
N LYS A 108 22.01 14.44 -5.91
CA LYS A 108 22.83 15.18 -6.87
C LYS A 108 22.79 14.51 -8.25
N SER A 109 23.09 15.26 -9.28
CA SER A 109 23.25 14.71 -10.65
C SER A 109 24.26 13.54 -10.63
N GLY A 110 23.90 12.42 -11.23
CA GLY A 110 24.67 11.17 -11.20
C GLY A 110 24.46 10.31 -9.94
N GLY A 111 23.73 10.81 -8.93
CA GLY A 111 23.32 10.01 -7.76
C GLY A 111 22.40 8.85 -8.15
N ARG A 112 22.34 7.81 -7.32
CA ARG A 112 21.51 6.63 -7.55
C ARG A 112 20.45 6.49 -6.48
N LEU A 113 19.23 6.19 -6.91
CA LEU A 113 18.13 5.75 -6.05
C LEU A 113 17.93 4.26 -6.24
N SER A 114 17.94 3.52 -5.14
CA SER A 114 17.60 2.09 -5.12
C SER A 114 16.48 1.87 -4.14
N VAL A 115 15.41 1.21 -4.58
CA VAL A 115 14.21 0.97 -3.77
C VAL A 115 13.89 -0.51 -3.77
N ILE A 116 13.71 -1.08 -2.57
CA ILE A 116 13.21 -2.44 -2.39
C ILE A 116 11.73 -2.37 -2.08
N SER A 117 10.93 -3.07 -2.86
CA SER A 117 9.49 -3.21 -2.67
C SER A 117 9.16 -4.66 -2.34
N TYR A 118 8.16 -4.89 -1.49
CA TYR A 118 7.74 -6.24 -1.07
C TYR A 118 6.39 -6.66 -1.64
N HIS A 119 5.65 -5.74 -2.26
CA HIS A 119 4.39 -6.06 -2.93
C HIS A 119 4.18 -5.27 -4.22
N SER A 120 3.28 -5.78 -5.06
CA SER A 120 3.05 -5.32 -6.44
C SER A 120 2.67 -3.84 -6.55
N LEU A 121 1.95 -3.31 -5.58
CA LEU A 121 1.53 -1.90 -5.61
C LEU A 121 2.71 -0.96 -5.40
N GLU A 122 3.56 -1.21 -4.40
CA GLU A 122 4.79 -0.43 -4.19
C GLU A 122 5.69 -0.48 -5.42
N ASP A 123 5.96 -1.69 -5.94
CA ASP A 123 6.80 -1.88 -7.12
C ASP A 123 6.26 -1.10 -8.32
N ARG A 124 4.94 -1.13 -8.54
CA ARG A 124 4.28 -0.39 -9.61
C ARG A 124 4.45 1.12 -9.46
N MET A 125 4.33 1.64 -8.24
CA MET A 125 4.51 3.07 -7.95
C MET A 125 5.95 3.52 -8.18
N VAL A 126 6.92 2.77 -7.67
CA VAL A 126 8.35 3.03 -7.92
C VAL A 126 8.65 3.01 -9.42
N LYS A 127 8.17 1.98 -10.12
CA LYS A 127 8.33 1.86 -11.57
C LYS A 127 7.76 3.06 -12.31
N ARG A 128 6.51 3.46 -12.01
CA ARG A 128 5.85 4.60 -12.66
C ARG A 128 6.61 5.89 -12.41
N TYR A 129 7.00 6.15 -11.17
CA TYR A 129 7.73 7.37 -10.86
C TYR A 129 9.07 7.47 -11.62
N ILE A 130 9.82 6.36 -11.70
CA ILE A 130 11.08 6.32 -12.47
C ILE A 130 10.82 6.51 -13.97
N GLN A 131 9.79 5.89 -14.53
CA GLN A 131 9.52 5.87 -15.96
C GLN A 131 8.75 7.10 -16.47
N ASN A 132 7.86 7.63 -15.63
CA ASN A 132 6.89 8.65 -16.05
C ASN A 132 7.11 10.01 -15.37
N GLY A 133 7.96 10.09 -14.33
CA GLY A 133 8.12 11.30 -13.51
C GLY A 133 6.93 11.61 -12.59
N ASN A 134 5.91 10.74 -12.58
CA ASN A 134 4.71 10.81 -11.75
C ASN A 134 4.22 9.41 -11.37
N PHE A 135 3.07 9.31 -10.67
CA PHE A 135 2.46 8.04 -10.27
C PHE A 135 1.36 7.55 -11.22
N ASP A 136 1.08 8.30 -12.28
CA ASP A 136 0.08 7.99 -13.28
C ASP A 136 0.57 7.00 -14.35
N SER A 137 -0.33 6.57 -15.21
CA SER A 137 0.00 5.64 -16.30
C SER A 137 0.75 6.32 -17.45
N GLU A 138 0.63 7.64 -17.57
CA GLU A 138 1.25 8.43 -18.62
C GLU A 138 2.38 9.31 -18.07
N PRO A 139 3.44 9.56 -18.85
CA PRO A 139 4.52 10.44 -18.44
C PRO A 139 4.03 11.88 -18.20
N ALA A 140 4.57 12.53 -17.17
CA ALA A 140 4.46 13.96 -17.01
C ALA A 140 5.11 14.66 -18.21
N LYS A 141 4.48 15.73 -18.70
CA LYS A 141 4.97 16.50 -19.84
C LYS A 141 5.14 17.97 -19.45
N ASP A 142 6.12 18.62 -20.04
CA ASP A 142 6.27 20.08 -19.97
C ASP A 142 5.25 20.78 -20.90
N ASP A 143 5.26 22.10 -20.89
CA ASP A 143 4.38 22.95 -21.73
C ASP A 143 4.59 22.73 -23.23
N PHE A 144 5.69 22.11 -23.63
CA PHE A 144 6.04 21.78 -25.03
C PHE A 144 5.72 20.32 -25.38
N GLY A 145 5.19 19.54 -24.42
CA GLY A 145 4.84 18.13 -24.63
C GLY A 145 6.00 17.14 -24.44
N ASN A 146 7.17 17.58 -24.00
CA ASN A 146 8.31 16.69 -23.73
C ASN A 146 8.14 15.99 -22.37
N PRO A 147 8.52 14.71 -22.24
CA PRO A 147 8.46 14.01 -20.97
C PRO A 147 9.36 14.67 -19.91
N THR A 148 8.80 14.94 -18.74
CA THR A 148 9.54 15.46 -17.58
C THR A 148 9.95 14.30 -16.68
N LEU A 149 11.18 13.79 -16.86
CA LEU A 149 11.72 12.66 -16.11
C LEU A 149 12.83 13.15 -15.18
N TYR A 150 12.75 12.72 -13.91
CA TYR A 150 13.75 13.04 -12.88
C TYR A 150 14.84 11.97 -12.77
N PHE A 151 14.53 10.74 -13.16
CA PHE A 151 15.43 9.59 -13.07
C PHE A 151 15.58 8.89 -14.40
N LYS A 152 16.77 8.36 -14.64
CA LYS A 152 17.04 7.44 -15.74
C LYS A 152 17.23 6.04 -15.17
N LYS A 153 16.49 5.06 -15.72
CA LYS A 153 16.64 3.67 -15.34
C LYS A 153 18.10 3.21 -15.50
N CYS A 154 18.67 2.65 -14.44
CA CYS A 154 20.01 2.11 -14.41
C CYS A 154 19.94 0.60 -14.09
N GLY A 155 20.06 -0.24 -15.09
CA GLY A 155 19.98 -1.69 -14.91
C GLY A 155 18.55 -2.26 -15.04
N GLY A 156 18.44 -3.57 -14.73
CA GLY A 156 17.20 -4.33 -14.77
C GLY A 156 16.47 -4.35 -13.41
N LEU A 157 15.36 -5.05 -13.38
CA LEU A 157 14.72 -5.48 -12.14
C LEU A 157 15.58 -6.58 -11.52
N VAL A 158 15.89 -6.45 -10.24
CA VAL A 158 16.59 -7.49 -9.48
C VAL A 158 15.58 -8.14 -8.53
N VAL A 159 15.55 -9.45 -8.54
CA VAL A 159 14.73 -10.27 -7.64
C VAL A 159 15.65 -11.23 -6.90
N PRO A 160 15.30 -11.66 -5.67
CA PRO A 160 16.11 -12.56 -4.89
C PRO A 160 16.27 -13.91 -5.61
N ASP A 161 17.43 -14.48 -5.54
CA ASP A 161 17.66 -15.83 -6.05
C ASP A 161 17.19 -16.92 -5.06
N LYS A 162 17.30 -18.17 -5.47
CA LYS A 162 16.84 -19.30 -4.65
C LYS A 162 17.63 -19.46 -3.36
N GLU A 163 18.91 -19.10 -3.36
CA GLU A 163 19.76 -19.23 -2.18
C GLU A 163 19.40 -18.13 -1.16
N GLU A 164 19.22 -16.91 -1.59
CA GLU A 164 18.75 -15.81 -0.74
C GLU A 164 17.39 -16.11 -0.12
N ILE A 165 16.43 -16.63 -0.91
CA ILE A 165 15.10 -17.01 -0.39
C ILE A 165 15.21 -18.14 0.65
N LYS A 166 16.14 -19.07 0.45
CA LYS A 166 16.37 -20.18 1.38
C LYS A 166 16.95 -19.70 2.71
N GLN A 167 17.85 -18.71 2.67
CA GLN A 167 18.43 -18.09 3.87
C GLN A 167 17.44 -17.12 4.54
N ASN A 168 16.67 -16.38 3.75
CA ASN A 168 15.70 -15.41 4.21
C ASN A 168 14.38 -15.52 3.43
N ASN A 169 13.45 -16.31 3.95
CA ASN A 169 12.14 -16.52 3.32
C ASN A 169 11.33 -15.22 3.15
N SER A 170 11.61 -14.18 3.93
CA SER A 170 10.94 -12.87 3.80
C SER A 170 11.35 -12.15 2.51
N ALA A 171 12.51 -12.45 1.93
CA ALA A 171 12.97 -11.89 0.68
C ALA A 171 12.17 -12.36 -0.55
N ARG A 172 11.40 -13.45 -0.44
CA ARG A 172 10.68 -14.07 -1.58
C ARG A 172 9.86 -13.10 -2.44
N SER A 173 9.29 -12.07 -1.82
CA SER A 173 8.46 -11.08 -2.51
C SER A 173 9.19 -9.77 -2.80
N ALA A 174 10.48 -9.69 -2.47
CA ALA A 174 11.27 -8.48 -2.66
C ALA A 174 11.58 -8.25 -4.14
N THR A 175 11.50 -7.01 -4.55
CA THR A 175 11.96 -6.53 -5.86
C THR A 175 12.79 -5.27 -5.66
N LEU A 176 13.97 -5.20 -6.29
CA LEU A 176 14.85 -4.02 -6.26
C LEU A 176 14.81 -3.32 -7.62
N ARG A 177 14.60 -2.01 -7.56
CA ARG A 177 14.68 -1.09 -8.69
C ARG A 177 15.65 0.04 -8.43
#